data_7e19b7634af0d1395093b0e0c5a4f86f
#
_entry.id   7e19b7634af0d1395093b0e0c5a4f86f
#
_cell.length_a   1.000
_cell.length_b   1.000
_cell.length_c   1.000
_cell.angle_alpha   90.00
_cell.angle_beta   90.00
_cell.angle_gamma   90.00
#
_symmetry.space_group_name_H-M   'P 1'
#
loop_
_entity.id
_entity.type
_entity.pdbx_description
1 polymer ?
#
loop_
_entity_poly.entity_id
_entity_poly.type
_entity_poly.pdbx_seq_one_letter_code
_entity_poly.pdbx_strand_id
1 'polypeptide(L)'
;MNWSTSFKAAAISSAISLGVSAGSAHAEKLGFPEKEELRFGFIKLTDMAPLAIAYENRYFEDEGLYVSVEAQANWKVLLDGVIDGQLDGAHMLAGQPLAATMGYGTKANIVTPFSMDLNGNAITVSNDVWAQVKPKLPMDADGKPEHPIKADALKPVVDKMKNEGKPFKMGMVFPVSTHNYELRYWLAAGGIHPGYYAPHKGDTSGQLQAEALLSVTPPPQMPATLEAGTINGYCVGEPWNQQAVFKGIGVPVITDYEIWKNNPEKVFGMTEAFIEKYPNTAVRVTRALIRAAMWLDENNNANRAKAVKILSQPQYVGADYDVIANSMTGTFEYEKGDKRQVPDFNVFFRYNATYPYYSDAIWYLTQMRRWGQIAEDKPDDWYKDLAKKVYRTDIYTKAAKSLIEDGLAKAEDFPDFASETGFKPVQTEFIDGVSYDGSKPNAYIDSFKIGLKTGDKL
;
A
#
# COMPACT_ATOMS: atom_id res chain seq x y z
N MET A 1 -68.64 73.54 -30.79
CA MET A 1 -68.34 72.31 -31.52
C MET A 1 -66.91 71.89 -31.14
N ASN A 2 -66.80 71.19 -30.07
CA ASN A 2 -65.48 70.70 -29.60
C ASN A 2 -65.58 69.22 -29.35
N TRP A 3 -64.83 68.49 -30.10
CA TRP A 3 -64.65 67.08 -29.89
C TRP A 3 -63.34 66.85 -29.08
N SER A 4 -63.44 66.32 -27.89
CA SER A 4 -62.32 65.84 -27.08
C SER A 4 -62.22 64.35 -27.22
N THR A 5 -61.11 63.83 -27.74
CA THR A 5 -60.80 62.45 -27.84
C THR A 5 -59.83 62.09 -26.70
N SER A 6 -60.30 61.24 -25.78
CA SER A 6 -59.49 60.66 -24.69
C SER A 6 -58.71 59.50 -25.20
N PHE A 7 -57.36 59.53 -25.09
CA PHE A 7 -56.48 58.38 -25.27
C PHE A 7 -56.30 57.64 -23.93
N LYS A 8 -56.74 56.40 -23.90
CA LYS A 8 -56.39 55.48 -22.81
C LYS A 8 -55.05 54.87 -23.14
N ALA A 9 -54.07 55.13 -22.29
CA ALA A 9 -52.75 54.41 -22.33
C ALA A 9 -52.93 53.06 -21.70
N ALA A 10 -52.68 52.03 -22.49
CA ALA A 10 -52.50 50.62 -21.97
C ALA A 10 -51.07 50.39 -21.57
N ALA A 11 -50.85 50.18 -20.30
CA ALA A 11 -49.55 49.77 -19.78
C ALA A 11 -49.32 48.26 -20.08
N ILE A 12 -48.38 48.00 -20.96
CA ILE A 12 -47.87 46.59 -21.21
C ILE A 12 -46.77 46.31 -20.21
N SER A 13 -47.05 45.48 -19.19
CA SER A 13 -46.10 44.97 -18.28
C SER A 13 -45.33 43.83 -18.97
N SER A 14 -44.11 44.11 -19.41
CA SER A 14 -43.19 43.08 -19.88
C SER A 14 -42.57 42.35 -18.68
N ALA A 15 -43.03 41.17 -18.40
CA ALA A 15 -42.38 40.26 -17.46
C ALA A 15 -41.11 39.70 -18.13
N ILE A 16 -39.93 40.18 -17.70
CA ILE A 16 -38.63 39.57 -18.05
C ILE A 16 -38.50 38.32 -17.19
N SER A 17 -38.76 37.15 -17.76
CA SER A 17 -38.39 35.88 -17.20
C SER A 17 -36.87 35.71 -17.34
N LEU A 18 -36.14 35.94 -16.26
CA LEU A 18 -34.76 35.45 -16.13
C LEU A 18 -34.78 33.92 -16.15
N GLY A 19 -34.58 33.34 -17.32
CA GLY A 19 -34.27 31.95 -17.47
C GLY A 19 -32.87 31.70 -16.86
N VAL A 20 -32.83 31.15 -15.65
CA VAL A 20 -31.61 30.53 -15.13
C VAL A 20 -31.36 29.31 -16.01
N SER A 21 -30.54 29.45 -17.04
CA SER A 21 -29.97 28.32 -17.73
C SER A 21 -29.03 27.64 -16.71
N ALA A 22 -29.51 26.57 -16.11
CA ALA A 22 -28.64 25.60 -15.47
C ALA A 22 -27.71 25.08 -16.58
N GLY A 23 -26.55 25.70 -16.70
CA GLY A 23 -25.48 25.19 -17.51
C GLY A 23 -25.15 23.80 -16.95
N SER A 24 -25.57 22.76 -17.65
CA SER A 24 -24.96 21.45 -17.51
C SER A 24 -23.48 21.67 -17.77
N ALA A 25 -22.67 21.63 -16.69
CA ALA A 25 -21.23 21.51 -16.81
C ALA A 25 -20.97 20.20 -17.57
N HIS A 26 -20.83 20.29 -18.89
CA HIS A 26 -20.26 19.18 -19.64
C HIS A 26 -18.91 18.94 -19.03
N ALA A 27 -18.71 17.79 -18.41
CA ALA A 27 -17.41 17.35 -17.99
C ALA A 27 -16.48 17.42 -19.20
N GLU A 28 -15.36 18.09 -19.04
CA GLU A 28 -14.39 18.26 -20.12
C GLU A 28 -13.89 16.88 -20.51
N LYS A 29 -14.16 16.45 -21.74
CA LYS A 29 -13.76 15.14 -22.24
C LYS A 29 -12.25 14.98 -22.08
N LEU A 30 -11.81 13.86 -21.50
CA LEU A 30 -10.40 13.58 -21.28
C LEU A 30 -9.60 13.69 -22.58
N GLY A 31 -8.55 14.52 -22.58
CA GLY A 31 -7.68 14.74 -23.73
C GLY A 31 -6.90 13.46 -24.12
N PHE A 32 -6.29 13.48 -25.30
CA PHE A 32 -5.36 12.43 -25.73
C PHE A 32 -4.15 12.37 -24.79
N PRO A 33 -3.47 11.21 -24.66
CA PRO A 33 -2.23 11.14 -23.89
C PRO A 33 -1.16 12.00 -24.55
N GLU A 34 -0.40 12.76 -23.78
CA GLU A 34 0.71 13.58 -24.25
C GLU A 34 1.96 12.73 -24.52
N LYS A 35 2.06 11.59 -23.82
CA LYS A 35 3.10 10.58 -24.01
C LYS A 35 2.44 9.21 -24.05
N GLU A 36 2.59 8.52 -25.19
CA GLU A 36 1.94 7.23 -25.45
C GLU A 36 2.83 6.05 -25.06
N GLU A 37 4.13 6.13 -25.30
CA GLU A 37 5.09 5.07 -24.98
C GLU A 37 5.61 5.23 -23.56
N LEU A 38 5.38 4.22 -22.71
CA LEU A 38 5.68 4.26 -21.27
C LEU A 38 6.43 3.00 -20.82
N ARG A 39 7.31 3.18 -19.83
CA ARG A 39 8.05 2.10 -19.18
C ARG A 39 7.71 2.08 -17.69
N PHE A 40 7.16 0.97 -17.21
CA PHE A 40 6.79 0.79 -15.80
C PHE A 40 7.61 -0.30 -15.14
N GLY A 41 8.15 0.03 -13.96
CA GLY A 41 8.94 -0.91 -13.17
C GLY A 41 8.09 -1.64 -12.12
N PHE A 42 8.51 -2.86 -11.77
CA PHE A 42 7.93 -3.61 -10.66
C PHE A 42 8.93 -4.54 -9.99
N ILE A 43 8.61 -4.98 -8.78
CA ILE A 43 9.31 -6.05 -8.07
C ILE A 43 8.45 -7.31 -8.15
N LYS A 44 9.07 -8.49 -8.24
CA LYS A 44 8.40 -9.80 -8.37
C LYS A 44 7.64 -10.18 -7.10
N LEU A 45 6.43 -9.66 -7.00
CA LEU A 45 5.45 -9.82 -5.91
C LEU A 45 4.06 -9.92 -6.51
N THR A 46 3.13 -10.60 -5.83
CA THR A 46 1.75 -10.74 -6.33
C THR A 46 0.99 -9.41 -6.36
N ASP A 47 1.37 -8.46 -5.53
CA ASP A 47 0.76 -7.13 -5.46
C ASP A 47 1.06 -6.22 -6.67
N MET A 48 1.96 -6.64 -7.58
CA MET A 48 2.10 -6.01 -8.89
C MET A 48 0.96 -6.36 -9.87
N ALA A 49 0.04 -7.22 -9.47
CA ALA A 49 -1.02 -7.75 -10.34
C ALA A 49 -1.79 -6.68 -11.14
N PRO A 50 -2.15 -5.51 -10.60
CA PRO A 50 -2.81 -4.47 -11.41
C PRO A 50 -2.04 -4.08 -12.67
N LEU A 51 -0.70 -4.03 -12.61
CA LEU A 51 0.15 -3.75 -13.79
C LEU A 51 0.08 -4.87 -14.83
N ALA A 52 0.23 -6.12 -14.38
CA ALA A 52 0.18 -7.28 -15.27
C ALA A 52 -1.19 -7.41 -15.93
N ILE A 53 -2.27 -7.23 -15.17
CA ILE A 53 -3.63 -7.34 -15.68
C ILE A 53 -3.97 -6.19 -16.63
N ALA A 54 -3.55 -4.96 -16.33
CA ALA A 54 -3.75 -3.83 -17.24
C ALA A 54 -3.05 -4.05 -18.58
N TYR A 55 -1.87 -4.67 -18.57
CA TYR A 55 -1.13 -5.03 -19.77
C TYR A 55 -1.81 -6.18 -20.54
N GLU A 56 -2.05 -7.31 -19.89
CA GLU A 56 -2.56 -8.54 -20.55
C GLU A 56 -4.01 -8.39 -21.04
N ASN A 57 -4.84 -7.62 -20.32
CA ASN A 57 -6.21 -7.30 -20.73
C ASN A 57 -6.29 -6.10 -21.68
N ARG A 58 -5.13 -5.53 -22.11
CA ARG A 58 -5.04 -4.41 -23.02
C ARG A 58 -5.70 -3.12 -22.53
N TYR A 59 -5.84 -2.94 -21.21
CA TYR A 59 -6.44 -1.72 -20.65
C TYR A 59 -5.57 -0.50 -20.89
N PHE A 60 -4.24 -0.63 -20.96
CA PHE A 60 -3.37 0.45 -21.37
C PHE A 60 -3.59 0.85 -22.83
N GLU A 61 -3.73 -0.11 -23.74
CA GLU A 61 -3.98 0.15 -25.16
C GLU A 61 -5.34 0.80 -25.39
N ASP A 62 -6.39 0.40 -24.64
CA ASP A 62 -7.69 1.05 -24.65
C ASP A 62 -7.62 2.54 -24.28
N GLU A 63 -6.64 2.92 -23.47
CA GLU A 63 -6.35 4.30 -23.07
C GLU A 63 -5.39 5.02 -24.04
N GLY A 64 -4.97 4.38 -25.14
CA GLY A 64 -4.00 4.91 -26.11
C GLY A 64 -2.56 4.88 -25.62
N LEU A 65 -2.23 3.95 -24.70
CA LEU A 65 -0.91 3.83 -24.09
C LEU A 65 -0.22 2.53 -24.53
N TYR A 66 1.05 2.61 -24.88
CA TYR A 66 1.91 1.48 -25.23
C TYR A 66 2.94 1.29 -24.11
N VAL A 67 2.69 0.32 -23.26
CA VAL A 67 3.42 0.14 -21.99
C VAL A 67 4.35 -1.07 -22.06
N SER A 68 5.59 -0.92 -21.61
CA SER A 68 6.43 -2.04 -21.17
C SER A 68 6.40 -2.18 -19.66
N VAL A 69 6.30 -3.41 -19.17
CA VAL A 69 6.28 -3.73 -17.73
C VAL A 69 7.54 -4.50 -17.39
N GLU A 70 8.44 -3.90 -16.60
CA GLU A 70 9.84 -4.31 -16.48
C GLU A 70 10.19 -4.67 -15.03
N ALA A 71 10.61 -5.93 -14.80
CA ALA A 71 11.07 -6.37 -13.48
C ALA A 71 12.38 -5.66 -13.10
N GLN A 72 12.45 -5.16 -11.86
CA GLN A 72 13.62 -4.51 -11.31
C GLN A 72 14.27 -5.39 -10.24
N ALA A 73 15.57 -5.21 -10.01
CA ALA A 73 16.36 -6.05 -9.11
C ALA A 73 16.01 -5.85 -7.63
N ASN A 74 15.70 -4.63 -7.22
CA ASN A 74 15.35 -4.25 -5.86
C ASN A 74 14.66 -2.88 -5.82
N TRP A 75 14.17 -2.51 -4.63
CA TRP A 75 13.42 -1.26 -4.43
C TRP A 75 14.22 0.01 -4.66
N LYS A 76 15.54 -0.01 -4.40
CA LYS A 76 16.41 1.15 -4.66
C LYS A 76 16.58 1.36 -6.16
N VAL A 77 16.90 0.33 -6.91
CA VAL A 77 17.06 0.39 -8.38
C VAL A 77 15.76 0.86 -9.03
N LEU A 78 14.62 0.38 -8.56
CA LEU A 78 13.30 0.78 -9.06
C LEU A 78 13.05 2.28 -8.82
N LEU A 79 13.29 2.77 -7.60
CA LEU A 79 13.11 4.19 -7.26
C LEU A 79 14.06 5.09 -8.07
N ASP A 80 15.34 4.73 -8.15
CA ASP A 80 16.34 5.47 -8.93
C ASP A 80 15.94 5.53 -10.41
N GLY A 81 15.43 4.42 -10.96
CA GLY A 81 14.95 4.36 -12.34
C GLY A 81 13.80 5.33 -12.63
N VAL A 82 12.89 5.55 -11.67
CA VAL A 82 11.82 6.56 -11.80
C VAL A 82 12.38 7.98 -11.66
N ILE A 83 13.26 8.21 -10.70
CA ILE A 83 13.88 9.52 -10.48
C ILE A 83 14.68 9.97 -11.70
N ASP A 84 15.45 9.06 -12.31
CA ASP A 84 16.31 9.32 -13.46
C ASP A 84 15.55 9.33 -14.81
N GLY A 85 14.23 9.03 -14.80
CA GLY A 85 13.41 8.98 -16.00
C GLY A 85 13.67 7.78 -16.89
N GLN A 86 14.35 6.75 -16.41
CA GLN A 86 14.48 5.45 -17.10
C GLN A 86 13.16 4.68 -17.04
N LEU A 87 12.39 4.90 -16.01
CA LEU A 87 11.01 4.44 -15.83
C LEU A 87 10.07 5.65 -15.72
N ASP A 88 8.93 5.58 -16.34
CA ASP A 88 7.89 6.63 -16.27
C ASP A 88 7.04 6.52 -15.02
N GLY A 89 6.98 5.35 -14.43
CA GLY A 89 6.29 5.06 -13.19
C GLY A 89 6.63 3.67 -12.70
N ALA A 90 6.21 3.34 -11.49
CA ALA A 90 6.49 2.03 -10.91
C ALA A 90 5.54 1.63 -9.79
N HIS A 91 5.38 0.32 -9.65
CA HIS A 91 4.95 -0.35 -8.44
C HIS A 91 5.92 -0.03 -7.30
N MET A 92 5.49 0.71 -6.29
CA MET A 92 6.34 1.21 -5.20
C MET A 92 5.83 0.79 -3.83
N LEU A 93 6.77 0.70 -2.90
CA LEU A 93 6.43 0.72 -1.47
C LEU A 93 5.76 2.06 -1.15
N ALA A 94 4.64 2.04 -0.42
CA ALA A 94 3.89 3.26 -0.10
C ALA A 94 4.73 4.33 0.63
N GLY A 95 5.73 3.90 1.40
CA GLY A 95 6.67 4.82 2.06
C GLY A 95 7.70 5.48 1.15
N GLN A 96 7.97 4.93 -0.06
CA GLN A 96 9.02 5.47 -0.93
C GLN A 96 8.69 6.88 -1.46
N PRO A 97 7.50 7.18 -1.99
CA PRO A 97 7.17 8.55 -2.40
C PRO A 97 7.24 9.55 -1.25
N LEU A 98 6.78 9.18 -0.07
CA LEU A 98 6.82 10.03 1.13
C LEU A 98 8.27 10.31 1.56
N ALA A 99 9.08 9.27 1.68
CA ALA A 99 10.48 9.37 2.06
C ALA A 99 11.30 10.22 1.07
N ALA A 100 11.15 9.97 -0.22
CA ALA A 100 11.84 10.73 -1.26
C ALA A 100 11.42 12.20 -1.24
N THR A 101 10.13 12.49 -1.10
CA THR A 101 9.62 13.88 -1.08
C THR A 101 10.08 14.65 0.15
N MET A 102 10.15 14.02 1.33
CA MET A 102 10.71 14.69 2.52
C MET A 102 12.24 14.71 2.56
N GLY A 103 12.92 13.93 1.72
CA GLY A 103 14.38 13.89 1.61
C GLY A 103 15.07 12.91 2.55
N TYR A 104 14.38 11.85 2.97
CA TYR A 104 15.01 10.71 3.65
C TYR A 104 15.62 9.76 2.62
N GLY A 105 16.93 9.61 2.63
CA GLY A 105 17.67 8.95 1.57
C GLY A 105 17.84 9.87 0.35
N THR A 106 17.30 9.51 -0.79
CA THR A 106 17.35 10.35 -2.01
C THR A 106 16.24 11.40 -1.98
N LYS A 107 16.56 12.65 -2.32
CA LYS A 107 15.57 13.74 -2.43
C LYS A 107 15.00 13.82 -3.83
N ALA A 108 13.70 13.54 -3.97
CA ALA A 108 12.96 13.70 -5.22
C ALA A 108 11.46 13.86 -4.94
N ASN A 109 10.75 14.65 -5.74
CA ASN A 109 9.30 14.78 -5.63
C ASN A 109 8.63 13.61 -6.37
N ILE A 110 8.27 12.60 -5.63
CA ILE A 110 7.52 11.42 -6.12
C ILE A 110 6.10 11.51 -5.56
N VAL A 111 5.13 11.24 -6.40
CA VAL A 111 3.70 11.30 -6.07
C VAL A 111 2.98 10.04 -6.54
N THR A 112 1.82 9.78 -5.97
CA THR A 112 0.99 8.64 -6.36
C THR A 112 -0.48 9.02 -6.49
N PRO A 113 -1.13 8.71 -7.62
CA PRO A 113 -2.56 8.81 -7.77
C PRO A 113 -3.32 7.53 -7.46
N PHE A 114 -2.63 6.42 -7.10
CA PHE A 114 -3.23 5.09 -7.06
C PHE A 114 -2.61 4.22 -5.97
N SER A 115 -3.43 3.76 -5.03
CA SER A 115 -3.07 2.68 -4.11
C SER A 115 -3.30 1.33 -4.81
N MET A 116 -2.32 0.43 -4.75
CA MET A 116 -2.36 -0.79 -5.57
C MET A 116 -3.12 -1.93 -4.90
N ASP A 117 -3.09 -2.00 -3.57
CA ASP A 117 -3.72 -3.09 -2.83
C ASP A 117 -3.84 -2.79 -1.33
N LEU A 118 -4.58 -3.67 -0.65
CA LEU A 118 -4.63 -3.80 0.81
C LEU A 118 -4.12 -5.18 1.20
N ASN A 119 -3.45 -5.27 2.35
CA ASN A 119 -2.90 -6.50 2.91
C ASN A 119 -1.86 -7.16 1.97
N GLY A 120 -1.67 -8.46 2.05
CA GLY A 120 -0.84 -9.23 1.12
C GLY A 120 0.56 -9.56 1.63
N ASN A 121 0.88 -9.21 2.87
CA ASN A 121 2.15 -9.56 3.53
C ASN A 121 1.95 -10.58 4.64
N ALA A 122 3.04 -11.25 5.01
CA ALA A 122 3.07 -12.08 6.21
C ALA A 122 4.48 -12.07 6.83
N ILE A 123 4.53 -12.46 8.10
CA ILE A 123 5.78 -12.69 8.84
C ILE A 123 6.01 -14.20 8.93
N THR A 124 7.13 -14.65 8.38
CA THR A 124 7.57 -16.04 8.36
C THR A 124 8.77 -16.23 9.29
N VAL A 125 8.78 -17.29 10.07
CA VAL A 125 9.93 -17.69 10.90
C VAL A 125 10.53 -19.00 10.42
N SER A 126 11.80 -19.27 10.75
CA SER A 126 12.46 -20.52 10.44
C SER A 126 11.82 -21.70 11.19
N ASN A 127 11.97 -22.90 10.67
CA ASN A 127 11.50 -24.12 11.33
C ASN A 127 12.07 -24.28 12.75
N ASP A 128 13.34 -23.88 12.97
CA ASP A 128 13.98 -23.94 14.29
C ASP A 128 13.33 -23.00 15.30
N VAL A 129 12.95 -21.81 14.87
CA VAL A 129 12.16 -20.86 15.70
C VAL A 129 10.77 -21.42 15.94
N TRP A 130 10.11 -21.92 14.89
CA TRP A 130 8.76 -22.46 14.99
C TRP A 130 8.67 -23.66 15.95
N ALA A 131 9.63 -24.57 15.91
CA ALA A 131 9.69 -25.71 16.81
C ALA A 131 9.78 -25.32 18.29
N GLN A 132 10.33 -24.14 18.61
CA GLN A 132 10.41 -23.61 19.98
C GLN A 132 9.16 -22.84 20.40
N VAL A 133 8.42 -22.26 19.44
CA VAL A 133 7.24 -21.42 19.68
C VAL A 133 5.96 -22.25 19.69
N LYS A 134 5.73 -23.11 18.69
CA LYS A 134 4.48 -23.86 18.49
C LYS A 134 4.00 -24.62 19.76
N PRO A 135 4.85 -25.34 20.51
CA PRO A 135 4.38 -26.09 21.67
C PRO A 135 3.79 -25.25 22.82
N LYS A 136 4.00 -23.92 22.77
CA LYS A 136 3.53 -22.98 23.80
C LYS A 136 2.30 -22.18 23.37
N LEU A 137 1.84 -22.37 22.15
CA LEU A 137 0.68 -21.65 21.63
C LEU A 137 -0.63 -22.32 22.06
N PRO A 138 -1.69 -21.54 22.26
CA PRO A 138 -3.03 -22.10 22.35
C PRO A 138 -3.41 -22.77 21.04
N MET A 139 -4.12 -23.90 21.12
CA MET A 139 -4.57 -24.66 19.98
C MET A 139 -6.10 -24.61 19.87
N ASP A 140 -6.59 -24.51 18.67
CA ASP A 140 -8.02 -24.63 18.36
C ASP A 140 -8.52 -26.09 18.50
N ALA A 141 -9.82 -26.30 18.24
CA ALA A 141 -10.44 -27.62 18.34
C ALA A 141 -9.87 -28.64 17.36
N ASP A 142 -9.26 -28.20 16.25
CA ASP A 142 -8.63 -29.05 15.25
C ASP A 142 -7.14 -29.31 15.52
N GLY A 143 -6.63 -28.81 16.65
CA GLY A 143 -5.23 -28.94 17.04
C GLY A 143 -4.28 -28.04 16.26
N LYS A 144 -4.77 -26.98 15.66
CA LYS A 144 -4.00 -25.96 14.95
C LYS A 144 -3.76 -24.74 15.86
N PRO A 145 -2.66 -24.02 15.70
CA PRO A 145 -2.42 -22.79 16.48
C PRO A 145 -3.56 -21.78 16.32
N GLU A 146 -4.02 -21.20 17.41
CA GLU A 146 -4.96 -20.09 17.37
C GLU A 146 -4.29 -18.83 16.80
N HIS A 147 -5.03 -18.08 16.01
CA HIS A 147 -4.60 -16.80 15.44
C HIS A 147 -5.45 -15.63 15.97
N PRO A 148 -4.87 -14.43 16.07
CA PRO A 148 -3.51 -14.03 15.66
C PRO A 148 -2.45 -14.46 16.69
N ILE A 149 -1.27 -14.87 16.20
CA ILE A 149 -0.11 -15.15 17.03
C ILE A 149 0.60 -13.82 17.34
N LYS A 150 0.66 -13.44 18.61
CA LYS A 150 1.36 -12.23 19.06
C LYS A 150 2.86 -12.48 19.19
N ALA A 151 3.67 -11.42 19.03
CA ALA A 151 5.13 -11.54 19.05
C ALA A 151 5.71 -11.87 20.43
N ASP A 152 4.94 -11.75 21.53
CA ASP A 152 5.36 -12.20 22.84
C ASP A 152 5.67 -13.71 22.87
N ALA A 153 5.05 -14.50 21.98
CA ALA A 153 5.39 -15.90 21.77
C ALA A 153 6.85 -16.12 21.33
N LEU A 154 7.46 -15.15 20.64
CA LEU A 154 8.87 -15.18 20.24
C LEU A 154 9.83 -14.76 21.34
N LYS A 155 9.37 -14.02 22.33
CA LYS A 155 10.25 -13.43 23.36
C LYS A 155 11.15 -14.45 24.06
N PRO A 156 10.70 -15.65 24.47
CA PRO A 156 11.59 -16.63 25.06
C PRO A 156 12.74 -17.09 24.15
N VAL A 157 12.50 -17.12 22.82
CA VAL A 157 13.54 -17.47 21.84
C VAL A 157 14.55 -16.35 21.69
N VAL A 158 14.05 -15.10 21.59
CA VAL A 158 14.89 -13.89 21.51
C VAL A 158 15.75 -13.76 22.77
N ASP A 159 15.19 -13.92 23.95
CA ASP A 159 15.91 -13.83 25.23
C ASP A 159 16.97 -14.94 25.38
N LYS A 160 16.64 -16.18 24.97
CA LYS A 160 17.58 -17.29 24.95
C LYS A 160 18.78 -17.00 24.04
N MET A 161 18.53 -16.55 22.81
CA MET A 161 19.59 -16.22 21.87
C MET A 161 20.47 -15.07 22.38
N LYS A 162 19.85 -14.04 22.96
CA LYS A 162 20.57 -12.92 23.60
C LYS A 162 21.49 -13.41 24.73
N ASN A 163 21.00 -14.30 25.59
CA ASN A 163 21.80 -14.89 26.67
C ASN A 163 22.97 -15.75 26.16
N GLU A 164 22.82 -16.35 24.97
CA GLU A 164 23.86 -17.09 24.28
C GLU A 164 24.83 -16.19 23.49
N GLY A 165 24.64 -14.86 23.53
CA GLY A 165 25.42 -13.89 22.74
C GLY A 165 25.14 -13.94 21.23
N LYS A 166 23.99 -14.50 20.82
CA LYS A 166 23.58 -14.62 19.44
C LYS A 166 22.49 -13.60 19.14
N PRO A 167 22.60 -12.79 18.05
CA PRO A 167 21.55 -11.89 17.67
C PRO A 167 20.36 -12.63 17.05
N PHE A 168 19.14 -12.26 17.42
CA PHE A 168 17.94 -12.65 16.69
C PHE A 168 17.78 -11.72 15.49
N LYS A 169 17.78 -12.26 14.28
CA LYS A 169 17.80 -11.49 13.03
C LYS A 169 16.56 -11.72 12.22
N MET A 170 15.97 -10.64 11.68
CA MET A 170 14.84 -10.72 10.77
C MET A 170 15.07 -9.89 9.50
N GLY A 171 14.56 -10.40 8.38
CA GLY A 171 14.62 -9.72 7.09
C GLY A 171 13.42 -8.79 6.91
N MET A 172 13.65 -7.63 6.29
CA MET A 172 12.63 -6.74 5.74
C MET A 172 13.11 -6.25 4.38
N VAL A 173 12.23 -5.70 3.55
CA VAL A 173 12.56 -5.47 2.14
C VAL A 173 13.19 -4.10 1.86
N PHE A 174 12.92 -3.12 2.71
CA PHE A 174 13.47 -1.76 2.59
C PHE A 174 13.14 -0.93 3.84
N PRO A 175 13.99 0.07 4.24
CA PRO A 175 13.77 0.85 5.47
C PRO A 175 12.45 1.61 5.56
N VAL A 176 11.88 2.01 4.42
CA VAL A 176 10.60 2.73 4.35
C VAL A 176 9.46 1.87 3.80
N SER A 177 9.55 0.56 3.98
CA SER A 177 8.53 -0.39 3.55
C SER A 177 7.46 -0.63 4.61
N THR A 178 6.25 -0.96 4.18
CA THR A 178 5.19 -1.49 5.04
C THR A 178 5.70 -2.69 5.83
N HIS A 179 6.44 -3.60 5.18
CA HIS A 179 7.05 -4.78 5.80
C HIS A 179 7.94 -4.44 7.00
N ASN A 180 8.77 -3.39 6.90
CA ASN A 180 9.59 -2.92 8.01
C ASN A 180 8.73 -2.36 9.15
N TYR A 181 7.70 -1.58 8.83
CA TYR A 181 6.84 -0.99 9.85
C TYR A 181 5.92 -2.00 10.52
N GLU A 182 5.36 -2.95 9.77
CA GLU A 182 4.53 -4.03 10.31
C GLU A 182 5.34 -4.99 11.18
N LEU A 183 6.53 -5.36 10.73
CA LEU A 183 7.44 -6.19 11.53
C LEU A 183 7.81 -5.51 12.84
N ARG A 184 8.17 -4.21 12.80
CA ARG A 184 8.45 -3.40 13.98
C ARG A 184 7.22 -3.25 14.87
N TYR A 185 6.06 -3.04 14.27
CA TYR A 185 4.79 -2.91 14.97
C TYR A 185 4.46 -4.18 15.75
N TRP A 186 4.49 -5.33 15.07
CA TRP A 186 4.21 -6.64 15.66
C TRP A 186 5.19 -7.00 16.78
N LEU A 187 6.50 -6.85 16.55
CA LEU A 187 7.53 -7.09 17.57
C LEU A 187 7.30 -6.22 18.81
N ALA A 188 7.11 -4.92 18.62
CA ALA A 188 6.88 -3.97 19.70
C ALA A 188 5.58 -4.24 20.48
N ALA A 189 4.49 -4.64 19.79
CA ALA A 189 3.24 -5.05 20.43
C ALA A 189 3.43 -6.27 21.34
N GLY A 190 4.39 -7.16 21.02
CA GLY A 190 4.79 -8.30 21.86
C GLY A 190 5.90 -8.00 22.88
N GLY A 191 6.31 -6.74 23.02
CA GLY A 191 7.34 -6.34 23.98
C GLY A 191 8.77 -6.62 23.55
N ILE A 192 9.04 -6.83 22.24
CA ILE A 192 10.37 -6.99 21.67
C ILE A 192 10.77 -5.70 20.95
N HIS A 193 11.87 -5.09 21.38
CA HIS A 193 12.33 -3.82 20.80
C HIS A 193 13.01 -4.05 19.44
N PRO A 194 12.49 -3.48 18.32
CA PRO A 194 13.07 -3.70 16.99
C PRO A 194 14.21 -2.73 16.63
N GLY A 195 14.56 -1.80 17.52
CA GLY A 195 15.56 -0.76 17.31
C GLY A 195 15.01 0.56 16.78
N TYR A 196 15.86 1.58 16.84
CA TYR A 196 15.61 2.91 16.30
C TYR A 196 16.60 3.26 15.19
N TYR A 197 16.16 4.10 14.26
CA TYR A 197 17.04 4.83 13.36
C TYR A 197 17.55 6.10 14.08
N ALA A 198 18.81 6.42 13.92
CA ALA A 198 19.42 7.64 14.44
C ALA A 198 20.09 8.45 13.30
N PRO A 199 19.30 9.08 12.41
CA PRO A 199 19.80 9.72 11.19
C PRO A 199 20.83 10.81 11.44
N HIS A 200 20.70 11.58 12.53
CA HIS A 200 21.67 12.61 12.92
C HIS A 200 23.05 12.05 13.26
N LYS A 201 23.14 10.75 13.59
CA LYS A 201 24.40 10.05 13.86
C LYS A 201 24.88 9.26 12.65
N GLY A 202 24.25 9.43 11.49
CA GLY A 202 24.56 8.69 10.27
C GLY A 202 24.12 7.22 10.29
N ASP A 203 23.25 6.83 11.22
CA ASP A 203 22.69 5.47 11.26
C ASP A 203 21.63 5.27 10.17
N THR A 204 21.86 4.27 9.33
CA THR A 204 20.93 3.83 8.30
C THR A 204 20.39 2.42 8.55
N SER A 205 20.85 1.75 9.62
CA SER A 205 20.51 0.36 9.94
C SER A 205 19.23 0.22 10.76
N GLY A 206 18.91 1.22 11.60
CA GLY A 206 17.73 1.20 12.47
C GLY A 206 17.81 0.18 13.61
N GLN A 207 18.99 -0.08 14.14
CA GLN A 207 19.24 -1.14 15.11
C GLN A 207 19.61 -0.62 16.52
N LEU A 208 19.53 0.69 16.74
CA LEU A 208 19.84 1.27 18.05
C LEU A 208 18.86 0.73 19.11
N GLN A 209 19.39 0.11 20.19
CA GLN A 209 18.64 -0.53 21.29
C GLN A 209 17.85 -1.79 20.85
N ALA A 210 18.14 -2.39 19.71
CA ALA A 210 17.38 -3.53 19.20
C ALA A 210 17.61 -4.81 20.01
N GLU A 211 16.51 -5.52 20.31
CA GLU A 211 16.50 -6.92 20.75
C GLU A 211 16.39 -7.87 19.54
N ALA A 212 15.73 -7.43 18.47
CA ALA A 212 15.73 -8.09 17.17
C ALA A 212 16.37 -7.16 16.13
N LEU A 213 17.35 -7.68 15.40
CA LEU A 213 18.06 -6.93 14.37
C LEU A 213 17.38 -7.12 13.01
N LEU A 214 16.95 -6.03 12.40
CA LEU A 214 16.32 -6.05 11.09
C LEU A 214 17.31 -5.68 9.99
N SER A 215 17.29 -6.43 8.88
CA SER A 215 18.17 -6.22 7.73
C SER A 215 17.40 -6.26 6.41
N VAL A 216 17.92 -5.55 5.41
CA VAL A 216 17.32 -5.50 4.07
C VAL A 216 17.66 -6.76 3.28
N THR A 217 16.63 -7.39 2.73
CA THR A 217 16.74 -8.51 1.77
C THR A 217 15.70 -8.31 0.66
N PRO A 218 16.08 -8.39 -0.62
CA PRO A 218 15.11 -8.34 -1.72
C PRO A 218 14.07 -9.46 -1.62
N PRO A 219 12.79 -9.20 -1.95
CA PRO A 219 11.71 -10.16 -1.73
C PRO A 219 11.97 -11.56 -2.27
N PRO A 220 12.40 -11.78 -3.53
CA PRO A 220 12.62 -13.13 -4.03
C PRO A 220 13.76 -13.90 -3.35
N GLN A 221 14.63 -13.21 -2.61
CA GLN A 221 15.77 -13.80 -1.91
C GLN A 221 15.45 -14.19 -0.46
N MET A 222 14.30 -13.75 0.09
CA MET A 222 13.92 -14.02 1.48
C MET A 222 13.90 -15.50 1.84
N PRO A 223 13.25 -16.40 1.06
CA PRO A 223 13.23 -17.81 1.40
C PRO A 223 14.64 -18.43 1.45
N ALA A 224 15.50 -18.13 0.48
CA ALA A 224 16.87 -18.64 0.45
C ALA A 224 17.73 -18.12 1.61
N THR A 225 17.54 -16.86 2.00
CA THR A 225 18.24 -16.24 3.14
C THR A 225 17.83 -16.89 4.47
N LEU A 226 16.54 -17.26 4.62
CA LEU A 226 16.03 -18.01 5.75
C LEU A 226 16.60 -19.43 5.78
N GLU A 227 16.56 -20.14 4.64
CA GLU A 227 17.08 -21.50 4.50
C GLU A 227 18.58 -21.58 4.82
N ALA A 228 19.35 -20.57 4.43
CA ALA A 228 20.77 -20.46 4.76
C ALA A 228 21.06 -20.16 6.24
N GLY A 229 20.03 -19.91 7.06
CA GLY A 229 20.18 -19.58 8.48
C GLY A 229 20.77 -18.18 8.75
N THR A 230 20.83 -17.32 7.74
CA THR A 230 21.32 -15.94 7.88
C THR A 230 20.39 -15.07 8.70
N ILE A 231 19.08 -15.33 8.60
CA ILE A 231 18.00 -14.70 9.36
C ILE A 231 17.14 -15.76 10.04
N ASN A 232 16.45 -15.39 11.12
CA ASN A 232 15.55 -16.25 11.89
C ASN A 232 14.09 -16.14 11.45
N GLY A 233 13.78 -15.11 10.70
CA GLY A 233 12.47 -14.82 10.13
C GLY A 233 12.52 -13.61 9.23
N TYR A 234 11.37 -13.26 8.63
CA TYR A 234 11.25 -12.09 7.76
C TYR A 234 9.80 -11.63 7.64
N CYS A 235 9.60 -10.39 7.20
CA CYS A 235 8.34 -9.90 6.67
C CYS A 235 8.49 -9.61 5.18
N VAL A 236 7.60 -10.14 4.36
CA VAL A 236 7.62 -9.98 2.91
C VAL A 236 6.21 -10.14 2.32
N GLY A 237 6.00 -9.55 1.13
CA GLY A 237 4.82 -9.80 0.32
C GLY A 237 4.81 -11.18 -0.32
N GLU A 238 3.62 -11.62 -0.76
CA GLU A 238 3.50 -12.89 -1.47
C GLU A 238 4.11 -12.84 -2.88
N PRO A 239 4.59 -13.99 -3.39
CA PRO A 239 4.34 -15.35 -2.90
C PRO A 239 5.45 -15.92 -1.98
N TRP A 240 6.33 -15.09 -1.45
CA TRP A 240 7.58 -15.56 -0.84
C TRP A 240 7.41 -16.15 0.56
N ASN A 241 6.28 -15.92 1.23
CA ASN A 241 5.90 -16.67 2.44
C ASN A 241 5.38 -18.06 2.04
N GLN A 242 4.50 -18.13 1.07
CA GLN A 242 3.98 -19.42 0.58
C GLN A 242 5.09 -20.27 -0.07
N GLN A 243 6.10 -19.65 -0.68
CA GLN A 243 7.28 -20.35 -1.19
C GLN A 243 8.05 -21.05 -0.06
N ALA A 244 8.18 -20.41 1.11
CA ALA A 244 8.83 -21.02 2.27
C ALA A 244 8.03 -22.21 2.81
N VAL A 245 6.70 -22.11 2.87
CA VAL A 245 5.81 -23.23 3.26
C VAL A 245 5.94 -24.38 2.26
N PHE A 246 5.87 -24.07 0.97
CA PHE A 246 5.96 -25.06 -0.10
C PHE A 246 7.28 -25.85 -0.06
N LYS A 247 8.39 -25.15 0.16
CA LYS A 247 9.71 -25.75 0.31
C LYS A 247 9.97 -26.39 1.68
N GLY A 248 9.08 -26.18 2.66
CA GLY A 248 9.24 -26.71 4.02
C GLY A 248 10.39 -26.10 4.82
N ILE A 249 10.74 -24.84 4.57
CA ILE A 249 11.86 -24.12 5.20
C ILE A 249 11.43 -23.08 6.23
N GLY A 250 10.17 -22.73 6.30
CA GLY A 250 9.67 -21.73 7.23
C GLY A 250 8.15 -21.79 7.37
N VAL A 251 7.66 -21.11 8.40
CA VAL A 251 6.25 -21.04 8.76
C VAL A 251 5.81 -19.60 8.94
N PRO A 252 4.84 -19.10 8.16
CA PRO A 252 4.18 -17.85 8.44
C PRO A 252 3.46 -17.91 9.80
N VAL A 253 3.80 -16.98 10.69
CA VAL A 253 3.21 -16.94 12.03
C VAL A 253 2.07 -15.94 12.13
N ILE A 254 2.03 -14.96 11.22
CA ILE A 254 0.97 -13.94 11.19
C ILE A 254 0.93 -13.27 9.82
N THR A 255 -0.26 -12.90 9.38
CA THR A 255 -0.47 -12.04 8.21
C THR A 255 -0.58 -10.57 8.63
N ASP A 256 -0.31 -9.66 7.72
CA ASP A 256 -0.50 -8.22 7.96
C ASP A 256 -1.98 -7.86 8.18
N TYR A 257 -2.90 -8.59 7.56
CA TYR A 257 -4.35 -8.51 7.83
C TYR A 257 -4.67 -8.72 9.33
N GLU A 258 -3.95 -9.61 10.01
CA GLU A 258 -4.10 -9.88 11.45
C GLU A 258 -3.41 -8.81 12.31
N ILE A 259 -2.38 -8.14 11.78
CA ILE A 259 -1.71 -7.03 12.47
C ILE A 259 -2.57 -5.78 12.42
N TRP A 260 -3.06 -5.43 11.25
CA TRP A 260 -3.96 -4.32 10.96
C TRP A 260 -4.85 -4.67 9.78
N LYS A 261 -6.11 -4.95 10.04
CA LYS A 261 -7.08 -5.35 9.03
C LYS A 261 -7.26 -4.28 7.97
N ASN A 262 -7.17 -4.70 6.71
CA ASN A 262 -7.26 -3.85 5.53
C ASN A 262 -6.21 -2.71 5.52
N ASN A 263 -4.99 -3.04 5.94
CA ASN A 263 -3.88 -2.11 5.88
C ASN A 263 -3.51 -1.77 4.42
N PRO A 264 -3.09 -0.50 4.12
CA PRO A 264 -2.57 -0.13 2.81
C PRO A 264 -1.19 -0.74 2.60
N GLU A 265 -0.84 -1.05 1.34
CA GLU A 265 0.43 -1.72 1.09
C GLU A 265 1.26 -1.05 0.00
N LYS A 266 0.92 -1.19 -1.28
CA LYS A 266 1.68 -0.64 -2.40
C LYS A 266 0.98 0.55 -3.03
N VAL A 267 1.77 1.36 -3.74
CA VAL A 267 1.25 2.46 -4.55
C VAL A 267 1.88 2.43 -5.94
N PHE A 268 1.23 3.08 -6.91
CA PHE A 268 1.84 3.35 -8.20
C PHE A 268 2.42 4.77 -8.20
N GLY A 269 3.74 4.89 -8.23
CA GLY A 269 4.46 6.15 -8.11
C GLY A 269 4.98 6.69 -9.44
N MET A 270 4.95 8.01 -9.57
CA MET A 270 5.52 8.78 -10.69
C MET A 270 6.20 10.04 -10.14
N THR A 271 7.08 10.65 -10.91
CA THR A 271 7.59 11.97 -10.51
C THR A 271 6.50 13.04 -10.65
N GLU A 272 6.53 14.05 -9.77
CA GLU A 272 5.65 15.22 -9.88
C GLU A 272 5.83 15.90 -11.25
N ALA A 273 7.07 16.04 -11.71
CA ALA A 273 7.38 16.61 -13.03
C ALA A 273 6.77 15.82 -14.19
N PHE A 274 6.68 14.48 -14.10
CA PHE A 274 6.01 13.67 -15.11
C PHE A 274 4.52 14.00 -15.19
N ILE A 275 3.85 14.05 -14.03
CA ILE A 275 2.41 14.34 -13.97
C ILE A 275 2.09 15.76 -14.45
N GLU A 276 2.93 16.75 -14.12
CA GLU A 276 2.76 18.12 -14.59
C GLU A 276 2.95 18.23 -16.11
N LYS A 277 3.91 17.49 -16.65
CA LYS A 277 4.20 17.52 -18.09
C LYS A 277 3.19 16.72 -18.92
N TYR A 278 2.66 15.62 -18.37
CA TYR A 278 1.80 14.67 -19.07
C TYR A 278 0.50 14.38 -18.28
N PRO A 279 -0.33 15.39 -17.99
CA PRO A 279 -1.48 15.25 -17.09
C PRO A 279 -2.56 14.30 -17.61
N ASN A 280 -2.86 14.28 -18.91
CA ASN A 280 -3.82 13.33 -19.46
C ASN A 280 -3.26 11.90 -19.47
N THR A 281 -1.96 11.73 -19.76
CA THR A 281 -1.29 10.44 -19.66
C THR A 281 -1.41 9.87 -18.24
N ALA A 282 -1.14 10.68 -17.20
CA ALA A 282 -1.25 10.25 -15.80
C ALA A 282 -2.68 9.79 -15.43
N VAL A 283 -3.70 10.53 -15.88
CA VAL A 283 -5.11 10.14 -15.68
C VAL A 283 -5.42 8.83 -16.40
N ARG A 284 -4.97 8.66 -17.64
CA ARG A 284 -5.21 7.45 -18.44
C ARG A 284 -4.52 6.22 -17.88
N VAL A 285 -3.29 6.34 -17.36
CA VAL A 285 -2.62 5.29 -16.60
C VAL A 285 -3.44 4.89 -15.39
N THR A 286 -3.92 5.87 -14.61
CA THR A 286 -4.75 5.61 -13.43
C THR A 286 -6.06 4.89 -13.79
N ARG A 287 -6.72 5.28 -14.90
CA ARG A 287 -7.91 4.60 -15.42
C ARG A 287 -7.65 3.12 -15.73
N ALA A 288 -6.56 2.83 -16.44
CA ALA A 288 -6.19 1.45 -16.77
C ALA A 288 -5.94 0.60 -15.52
N LEU A 289 -5.26 1.16 -14.51
CA LEU A 289 -4.99 0.48 -13.25
C LEU A 289 -6.26 0.27 -12.42
N ILE A 290 -7.18 1.23 -12.37
CA ILE A 290 -8.49 1.06 -11.72
C ILE A 290 -9.25 -0.11 -12.36
N ARG A 291 -9.32 -0.17 -13.69
CA ARG A 291 -9.99 -1.25 -14.42
C ARG A 291 -9.36 -2.63 -14.10
N ALA A 292 -8.04 -2.69 -14.03
CA ALA A 292 -7.33 -3.91 -13.66
C ALA A 292 -7.64 -4.36 -12.22
N ALA A 293 -7.67 -3.43 -11.29
CA ALA A 293 -8.04 -3.70 -9.90
C ALA A 293 -9.50 -4.19 -9.78
N MET A 294 -10.44 -3.54 -10.49
CA MET A 294 -11.85 -3.98 -10.57
C MET A 294 -11.93 -5.42 -11.07
N TRP A 295 -11.24 -5.75 -12.15
CA TRP A 295 -11.23 -7.11 -12.72
C TRP A 295 -10.68 -8.15 -11.74
N LEU A 296 -9.65 -7.80 -10.97
CA LEU A 296 -9.04 -8.70 -9.96
C LEU A 296 -10.01 -9.09 -8.85
N ASP A 297 -10.87 -8.17 -8.43
CA ASP A 297 -11.81 -8.39 -7.32
C ASP A 297 -13.25 -8.69 -7.79
N GLU A 298 -13.46 -8.73 -9.11
CA GLU A 298 -14.78 -8.97 -9.70
C GLU A 298 -15.42 -10.27 -9.19
N ASN A 299 -16.73 -10.21 -8.93
CA ASN A 299 -17.52 -11.37 -8.51
C ASN A 299 -16.85 -12.18 -7.37
N ASN A 300 -16.37 -11.48 -6.37
CA ASN A 300 -15.72 -12.08 -5.20
C ASN A 300 -14.53 -12.97 -5.58
N ASN A 301 -13.55 -12.39 -6.27
CA ASN A 301 -12.30 -13.04 -6.69
C ASN A 301 -12.43 -14.06 -7.84
N ALA A 302 -13.50 -14.02 -8.63
CA ALA A 302 -13.73 -15.02 -9.70
C ALA A 302 -12.59 -15.08 -10.74
N ASN A 303 -11.87 -13.98 -10.95
CA ASN A 303 -10.78 -13.90 -11.93
C ASN A 303 -9.40 -14.27 -11.35
N ARG A 304 -9.28 -14.52 -10.04
CA ARG A 304 -7.99 -14.74 -9.39
C ARG A 304 -7.20 -15.92 -9.93
N ALA A 305 -7.86 -17.03 -10.30
CA ALA A 305 -7.18 -18.17 -10.92
C ALA A 305 -6.54 -17.81 -12.28
N LYS A 306 -7.20 -16.93 -13.07
CA LYS A 306 -6.61 -16.41 -14.32
C LYS A 306 -5.45 -15.48 -14.04
N ALA A 307 -5.58 -14.61 -13.03
CA ALA A 307 -4.49 -13.73 -12.60
C ALA A 307 -3.27 -14.53 -12.14
N VAL A 308 -3.45 -15.60 -11.37
CA VAL A 308 -2.36 -16.50 -10.94
C VAL A 308 -1.64 -17.11 -12.14
N LYS A 309 -2.37 -17.54 -13.17
CA LYS A 309 -1.76 -18.08 -14.40
C LYS A 309 -0.91 -17.04 -15.13
N ILE A 310 -1.34 -15.79 -15.14
CA ILE A 310 -0.55 -14.68 -15.71
C ILE A 310 0.70 -14.43 -14.85
N LEU A 311 0.52 -14.25 -13.55
CA LEU A 311 1.61 -13.93 -12.63
C LEU A 311 2.68 -15.03 -12.52
N SER A 312 2.31 -16.31 -12.74
CA SER A 312 3.26 -17.41 -12.73
C SER A 312 4.23 -17.42 -13.92
N GLN A 313 3.97 -16.60 -14.95
CA GLN A 313 4.87 -16.49 -16.09
C GLN A 313 6.19 -15.79 -15.71
N PRO A 314 7.34 -16.21 -16.30
CA PRO A 314 8.68 -15.72 -15.93
C PRO A 314 8.88 -14.21 -16.05
N GLN A 315 8.17 -13.55 -16.97
CA GLN A 315 8.23 -12.09 -17.15
C GLN A 315 7.55 -11.31 -16.03
N TYR A 316 6.67 -11.93 -15.24
CA TYR A 316 6.03 -11.34 -14.08
C TYR A 316 6.64 -11.86 -12.77
N VAL A 317 5.88 -12.50 -11.89
CA VAL A 317 6.40 -13.02 -10.62
C VAL A 317 7.28 -14.24 -10.83
N GLY A 318 6.84 -15.18 -11.69
CA GLY A 318 7.61 -16.34 -12.09
C GLY A 318 7.76 -17.42 -11.01
N ALA A 319 6.93 -17.42 -9.97
CA ALA A 319 6.82 -18.52 -9.03
C ALA A 319 5.77 -19.55 -9.51
N ASP A 320 5.82 -20.76 -8.94
CA ASP A 320 4.90 -21.83 -9.32
C ASP A 320 3.44 -21.42 -9.10
N TYR A 321 2.55 -21.90 -9.99
CA TYR A 321 1.13 -21.57 -9.94
C TYR A 321 0.52 -21.88 -8.56
N ASP A 322 0.78 -23.05 -7.99
CA ASP A 322 0.19 -23.48 -6.72
C ASP A 322 0.67 -22.63 -5.54
N VAL A 323 1.92 -22.14 -5.61
CA VAL A 323 2.48 -21.24 -4.60
C VAL A 323 1.77 -19.89 -4.63
N ILE A 324 1.60 -19.29 -5.83
CA ILE A 324 0.89 -18.02 -5.98
C ILE A 324 -0.59 -18.18 -5.63
N ALA A 325 -1.22 -19.28 -6.06
CA ALA A 325 -2.65 -19.55 -5.84
C ALA A 325 -3.01 -19.61 -4.35
N ASN A 326 -2.10 -20.10 -3.50
CA ASN A 326 -2.35 -20.26 -2.07
C ASN A 326 -2.70 -18.96 -1.34
N SER A 327 -2.31 -17.81 -1.83
CA SER A 327 -2.66 -16.51 -1.26
C SER A 327 -3.60 -15.69 -2.15
N MET A 328 -3.50 -15.83 -3.46
CA MET A 328 -4.27 -15.03 -4.41
C MET A 328 -5.73 -15.46 -4.55
N THR A 329 -6.08 -16.70 -4.21
CA THR A 329 -7.42 -17.26 -4.42
C THR A 329 -8.29 -17.30 -3.17
N GLY A 330 -7.96 -16.50 -2.14
CA GLY A 330 -8.77 -16.36 -0.93
C GLY A 330 -8.45 -17.39 0.16
N THR A 331 -7.32 -18.05 0.07
CA THR A 331 -6.78 -18.95 1.10
C THR A 331 -5.40 -18.51 1.54
N PHE A 332 -4.92 -19.07 2.65
CA PHE A 332 -3.54 -18.88 3.12
C PHE A 332 -3.09 -20.14 3.88
N GLU A 333 -1.93 -20.67 3.56
CA GLU A 333 -1.35 -21.82 4.23
C GLU A 333 -0.28 -21.36 5.22
N TYR A 334 -0.54 -21.52 6.53
CA TYR A 334 0.39 -21.12 7.59
C TYR A 334 1.50 -22.16 7.80
N GLU A 335 1.13 -23.41 7.91
CA GLU A 335 2.03 -24.54 7.97
C GLU A 335 1.57 -25.57 6.95
N LYS A 336 2.43 -26.43 6.44
CA LYS A 336 2.03 -27.44 5.46
C LYS A 336 0.84 -28.28 5.98
N GLY A 337 -0.29 -28.18 5.31
CA GLY A 337 -1.54 -28.81 5.72
C GLY A 337 -2.47 -27.91 6.58
N ASP A 338 -2.01 -26.76 7.05
CA ASP A 338 -2.85 -25.75 7.74
C ASP A 338 -3.26 -24.64 6.78
N LYS A 339 -4.07 -24.98 5.80
CA LYS A 339 -4.64 -24.04 4.81
C LYS A 339 -5.97 -23.51 5.30
N ARG A 340 -6.07 -22.20 5.45
CA ARG A 340 -7.26 -21.52 5.97
C ARG A 340 -7.90 -20.62 4.92
N GLN A 341 -9.21 -20.35 5.10
CA GLN A 341 -9.91 -19.34 4.29
C GLN A 341 -9.57 -17.95 4.79
N VAL A 342 -8.98 -17.14 3.93
CA VAL A 342 -8.64 -15.73 4.18
C VAL A 342 -8.97 -14.94 2.90
N PRO A 343 -10.25 -14.71 2.58
CA PRO A 343 -10.69 -14.16 1.29
C PRO A 343 -10.16 -12.75 1.04
N ASP A 344 -9.88 -12.00 2.11
CA ASP A 344 -9.37 -10.63 2.07
C ASP A 344 -7.84 -10.56 2.35
N PHE A 345 -7.12 -11.68 2.22
CA PHE A 345 -5.68 -11.67 2.39
C PHE A 345 -4.98 -10.68 1.46
N ASN A 346 -5.44 -10.54 0.22
CA ASN A 346 -4.96 -9.55 -0.73
C ASN A 346 -6.15 -8.97 -1.50
N VAL A 347 -6.40 -7.67 -1.31
CA VAL A 347 -7.54 -6.94 -1.88
C VAL A 347 -7.00 -5.87 -2.83
N PHE A 348 -7.57 -5.83 -4.06
CA PHE A 348 -7.12 -4.89 -5.08
C PHE A 348 -8.10 -3.74 -5.34
N PHE A 349 -9.39 -3.95 -5.11
CA PHE A 349 -10.40 -2.94 -5.41
C PHE A 349 -11.45 -2.75 -4.31
N ARG A 350 -11.93 -3.84 -3.70
CA ARG A 350 -12.91 -3.76 -2.61
C ARG A 350 -12.43 -2.81 -1.51
N TYR A 351 -13.38 -2.29 -0.72
CA TYR A 351 -13.10 -1.39 0.42
C TYR A 351 -12.36 -0.11 0.02
N ASN A 352 -12.59 0.36 -1.23
CA ASN A 352 -11.89 1.52 -1.81
C ASN A 352 -10.36 1.36 -1.80
N ALA A 353 -9.86 0.15 -1.99
CA ALA A 353 -8.45 -0.18 -1.92
C ALA A 353 -7.57 0.68 -2.84
N THR A 354 -8.12 1.14 -3.98
CA THR A 354 -7.37 1.92 -4.96
C THR A 354 -7.33 3.43 -4.68
N TYR A 355 -8.20 3.92 -3.78
CA TYR A 355 -8.22 5.34 -3.45
C TYR A 355 -7.02 5.71 -2.56
N PRO A 356 -6.20 6.71 -2.94
CA PRO A 356 -5.00 7.07 -2.19
C PRO A 356 -5.34 7.97 -0.99
N TYR A 357 -5.80 7.36 0.11
CA TYR A 357 -6.20 8.08 1.32
C TYR A 357 -5.01 8.81 1.96
N TYR A 358 -5.19 10.07 2.30
CA TYR A 358 -4.21 10.85 3.07
C TYR A 358 -3.93 10.22 4.45
N SER A 359 -4.95 9.68 5.10
CA SER A 359 -4.78 8.99 6.38
C SER A 359 -3.85 7.77 6.26
N ASP A 360 -3.84 7.07 5.13
CA ASP A 360 -2.90 5.96 4.90
C ASP A 360 -1.45 6.48 4.79
N ALA A 361 -1.23 7.57 4.03
CA ALA A 361 0.08 8.22 3.95
C ALA A 361 0.56 8.71 5.33
N ILE A 362 -0.32 9.29 6.12
CA ILE A 362 -0.01 9.79 7.46
C ILE A 362 0.41 8.65 8.38
N TRP A 363 -0.22 7.46 8.27
CA TRP A 363 0.19 6.30 9.08
C TRP A 363 1.67 5.97 8.86
N TYR A 364 2.15 5.92 7.62
CA TYR A 364 3.57 5.69 7.32
C TYR A 364 4.47 6.76 7.96
N LEU A 365 4.09 8.02 7.87
CA LEU A 365 4.84 9.12 8.46
C LEU A 365 4.88 9.01 10.00
N THR A 366 3.80 8.54 10.63
CA THR A 366 3.81 8.29 12.09
C THR A 366 4.76 7.17 12.47
N GLN A 367 4.86 6.11 11.66
CA GLN A 367 5.83 5.03 11.88
C GLN A 367 7.27 5.51 11.62
N MET A 368 7.49 6.34 10.59
CA MET A 368 8.79 6.96 10.37
C MET A 368 9.25 7.79 11.58
N ARG A 369 8.34 8.55 12.20
CA ARG A 369 8.63 9.29 13.44
C ARG A 369 8.83 8.34 14.62
N ARG A 370 7.94 7.39 14.82
CA ARG A 370 8.01 6.39 15.91
C ARG A 370 9.36 5.70 15.97
N TRP A 371 9.95 5.40 14.82
CA TRP A 371 11.22 4.66 14.72
C TRP A 371 12.45 5.54 14.45
N GLY A 372 12.31 6.87 14.45
CA GLY A 372 13.41 7.81 14.38
C GLY A 372 13.86 8.20 12.98
N GLN A 373 13.20 7.77 11.91
CA GLN A 373 13.53 8.20 10.54
C GLN A 373 13.16 9.68 10.33
N ILE A 374 12.09 10.15 10.94
CA ILE A 374 11.81 11.57 11.15
C ILE A 374 12.41 11.94 12.51
N ALA A 375 13.58 12.59 12.49
CA ALA A 375 14.37 12.81 13.67
C ALA A 375 13.75 13.81 14.66
N GLU A 376 13.01 14.80 14.15
CA GLU A 376 12.42 15.88 14.94
C GLU A 376 10.90 15.79 14.97
N ASP A 377 10.32 16.33 16.04
CA ASP A 377 8.86 16.49 16.11
C ASP A 377 8.35 17.39 15.00
N LYS A 378 7.17 17.03 14.49
CA LYS A 378 6.45 17.80 13.48
C LYS A 378 5.03 18.07 14.00
N PRO A 379 4.45 19.23 13.73
CA PRO A 379 3.05 19.49 14.04
C PRO A 379 2.12 18.59 13.19
N ASP A 380 0.92 18.32 13.67
CA ASP A 380 -0.07 17.47 12.96
C ASP A 380 -0.31 17.93 11.53
N ASP A 381 -0.33 19.23 11.28
CA ASP A 381 -0.54 19.78 9.94
C ASP A 381 0.59 19.45 8.97
N TRP A 382 1.85 19.33 9.44
CA TRP A 382 2.96 18.91 8.59
C TRP A 382 2.71 17.52 7.97
N TYR A 383 2.19 16.57 8.76
CA TYR A 383 1.86 15.22 8.28
C TYR A 383 0.77 15.28 7.21
N LYS A 384 -0.26 16.09 7.44
CA LYS A 384 -1.38 16.27 6.51
C LYS A 384 -0.95 16.93 5.21
N ASP A 385 -0.14 17.98 5.29
CA ASP A 385 0.34 18.72 4.12
C ASP A 385 1.24 17.85 3.24
N LEU A 386 2.15 17.07 3.85
CA LEU A 386 2.99 16.14 3.11
C LEU A 386 2.17 15.02 2.45
N ALA A 387 1.20 14.45 3.17
CA ALA A 387 0.30 13.44 2.62
C ALA A 387 -0.47 13.97 1.41
N LYS A 388 -1.03 15.18 1.50
CA LYS A 388 -1.76 15.83 0.38
C LYS A 388 -0.86 16.16 -0.81
N LYS A 389 0.39 16.50 -0.55
CA LYS A 389 1.36 16.75 -1.63
C LYS A 389 1.68 15.48 -2.41
N VAL A 390 1.82 14.33 -1.72
CA VAL A 390 2.29 13.07 -2.31
C VAL A 390 1.14 12.22 -2.85
N TYR A 391 0.02 12.12 -2.13
CA TYR A 391 -1.13 11.32 -2.53
C TYR A 391 -2.11 12.18 -3.32
N ARG A 392 -2.20 11.92 -4.63
CA ARG A 392 -2.91 12.75 -5.62
C ARG A 392 -4.33 12.25 -5.85
N THR A 393 -5.19 12.48 -4.84
CA THR A 393 -6.63 12.15 -4.89
C THR A 393 -7.36 12.88 -6.03
N ASP A 394 -6.88 14.05 -6.44
CA ASP A 394 -7.40 14.83 -7.56
C ASP A 394 -7.29 14.07 -8.89
N ILE A 395 -6.15 13.45 -9.17
CA ILE A 395 -5.93 12.65 -10.39
C ILE A 395 -6.77 11.37 -10.35
N TYR A 396 -6.80 10.69 -9.19
CA TYR A 396 -7.64 9.51 -9.02
C TYR A 396 -9.12 9.83 -9.27
N THR A 397 -9.62 10.91 -8.65
CA THR A 397 -11.02 11.34 -8.79
C THR A 397 -11.37 11.66 -10.24
N LYS A 398 -10.47 12.35 -10.97
CA LYS A 398 -10.66 12.63 -12.41
C LYS A 398 -10.70 11.33 -13.22
N ALA A 399 -9.83 10.37 -12.94
CA ALA A 399 -9.80 9.07 -13.60
C ALA A 399 -11.09 8.28 -13.34
N ALA A 400 -11.52 8.18 -12.09
CA ALA A 400 -12.72 7.44 -11.70
C ALA A 400 -14.00 8.05 -12.30
N LYS A 401 -14.15 9.37 -12.22
CA LYS A 401 -15.30 10.08 -12.82
C LYS A 401 -15.37 9.86 -14.33
N SER A 402 -14.24 9.94 -15.04
CA SER A 402 -14.22 9.70 -16.47
C SER A 402 -14.53 8.25 -16.85
N LEU A 403 -14.17 7.24 -16.01
CA LEU A 403 -14.61 5.86 -16.20
C LEU A 403 -16.12 5.70 -16.03
N ILE A 404 -16.72 6.40 -15.08
CA ILE A 404 -18.17 6.41 -14.88
C ILE A 404 -18.89 7.03 -16.09
N GLU A 405 -18.40 8.17 -16.58
CA GLU A 405 -18.94 8.87 -17.76
C GLU A 405 -18.87 8.00 -19.02
N ASP A 406 -17.79 7.24 -19.20
CA ASP A 406 -17.62 6.31 -20.31
C ASP A 406 -18.40 4.98 -20.14
N GLY A 407 -19.08 4.78 -19.02
CA GLY A 407 -19.84 3.56 -18.72
C GLY A 407 -18.97 2.34 -18.42
N LEU A 408 -17.69 2.55 -18.07
CA LEU A 408 -16.72 1.51 -17.74
C LEU A 408 -16.69 1.17 -16.24
N ALA A 409 -17.34 1.98 -15.41
CA ALA A 409 -17.51 1.78 -13.97
C ALA A 409 -18.81 2.46 -13.52
N LYS A 410 -19.24 2.17 -12.29
CA LYS A 410 -20.43 2.79 -11.68
C LYS A 410 -20.03 3.71 -10.54
N ALA A 411 -20.85 4.73 -10.25
CA ALA A 411 -20.60 5.64 -9.14
C ALA A 411 -20.51 4.93 -7.78
N GLU A 412 -21.29 3.85 -7.60
CA GLU A 412 -21.30 3.03 -6.38
C GLU A 412 -20.01 2.23 -6.14
N ASP A 413 -19.17 2.12 -7.17
CA ASP A 413 -17.88 1.42 -7.08
C ASP A 413 -16.80 2.27 -6.37
N PHE A 414 -17.05 3.55 -6.14
CA PHE A 414 -16.09 4.52 -5.62
C PHE A 414 -16.61 5.23 -4.37
N PRO A 415 -15.72 5.89 -3.60
CA PRO A 415 -16.15 6.82 -2.56
C PRO A 415 -17.06 7.91 -3.15
N ASP A 416 -17.98 8.44 -2.34
CA ASP A 416 -18.72 9.63 -2.72
C ASP A 416 -17.77 10.86 -2.78
N PHE A 417 -17.27 11.16 -3.96
CA PHE A 417 -16.30 12.24 -4.16
C PHE A 417 -16.82 13.64 -3.77
N ALA A 418 -18.11 13.82 -3.54
CA ALA A 418 -18.65 15.07 -3.06
C ALA A 418 -18.39 15.30 -1.57
N SER A 419 -18.31 14.22 -0.81
CA SER A 419 -18.10 14.22 0.65
C SER A 419 -16.76 13.66 1.08
N GLU A 420 -15.98 13.04 0.17
CA GLU A 420 -14.70 12.39 0.49
C GLU A 420 -13.63 13.43 0.88
N THR A 421 -13.02 13.23 2.04
CA THR A 421 -12.01 14.14 2.61
C THR A 421 -10.58 13.61 2.49
N GLY A 422 -10.40 12.37 2.05
CA GLY A 422 -9.12 11.66 2.06
C GLY A 422 -8.76 11.05 3.41
N PHE A 423 -9.65 11.11 4.41
CA PHE A 423 -9.45 10.55 5.73
C PHE A 423 -10.43 9.42 6.00
N LYS A 424 -9.90 8.22 6.21
CA LYS A 424 -10.69 7.08 6.67
C LYS A 424 -11.25 7.34 8.08
N PRO A 425 -12.37 6.71 8.44
CA PRO A 425 -12.81 6.65 9.84
C PRO A 425 -11.69 6.13 10.75
N VAL A 426 -11.78 6.42 12.06
CA VAL A 426 -10.83 5.91 13.05
C VAL A 426 -10.72 4.40 12.91
N GLN A 427 -9.48 3.90 12.74
CA GLN A 427 -9.18 2.49 12.59
C GLN A 427 -8.92 1.87 13.97
N THR A 428 -9.61 0.79 14.28
CA THR A 428 -9.59 0.16 15.62
C THR A 428 -9.13 -1.30 15.60
N GLU A 429 -8.90 -1.87 14.42
CA GLU A 429 -8.58 -3.28 14.26
C GLU A 429 -7.06 -3.50 14.12
N PHE A 430 -6.32 -3.08 15.16
CA PHE A 430 -4.90 -3.36 15.33
C PHE A 430 -4.67 -4.44 16.39
N ILE A 431 -3.63 -5.25 16.21
CA ILE A 431 -3.29 -6.37 17.09
C ILE A 431 -3.05 -5.97 18.54
N ASP A 432 -2.62 -4.75 18.80
CA ASP A 432 -2.36 -4.20 20.15
C ASP A 432 -3.54 -3.42 20.72
N GLY A 433 -4.65 -3.30 19.98
CA GLY A 433 -5.84 -2.56 20.39
C GLY A 433 -5.69 -1.04 20.37
N VAL A 434 -4.58 -0.50 19.83
CA VAL A 434 -4.40 0.94 19.68
C VAL A 434 -5.24 1.44 18.49
N SER A 435 -6.01 2.51 18.71
CA SER A 435 -6.81 3.12 17.66
C SER A 435 -6.00 4.16 16.87
N TYR A 436 -6.19 4.20 15.55
CA TYR A 436 -5.56 5.15 14.67
C TYR A 436 -6.56 6.17 14.10
N ASP A 437 -6.33 7.44 14.43
CA ASP A 437 -7.01 8.60 13.84
C ASP A 437 -5.99 9.41 13.01
N GLY A 438 -6.11 9.35 11.70
CA GLY A 438 -5.18 10.07 10.78
C GLY A 438 -5.21 11.59 10.93
N SER A 439 -6.24 12.16 11.58
CA SER A 439 -6.31 13.58 11.89
C SER A 439 -5.45 14.01 13.09
N LYS A 440 -4.96 13.04 13.89
CA LYS A 440 -4.22 13.24 15.15
C LYS A 440 -2.92 12.43 15.21
N PRO A 441 -1.98 12.63 14.27
CA PRO A 441 -0.78 11.81 14.15
C PRO A 441 0.10 11.81 15.41
N ASN A 442 0.31 12.95 16.08
CA ASN A 442 1.13 13.02 17.28
C ASN A 442 0.49 12.27 18.45
N ALA A 443 -0.83 12.38 18.65
CA ALA A 443 -1.53 11.60 19.67
C ALA A 443 -1.39 10.08 19.43
N TYR A 444 -1.42 9.65 18.17
CA TYR A 444 -1.19 8.26 17.81
C TYR A 444 0.25 7.80 18.12
N ILE A 445 1.25 8.60 17.79
CA ILE A 445 2.67 8.34 18.10
C ILE A 445 2.85 8.18 19.61
N ASP A 446 2.22 9.05 20.42
CA ASP A 446 2.32 9.03 21.88
C ASP A 446 1.60 7.87 22.56
N SER A 447 0.71 7.18 21.84
CA SER A 447 -0.05 6.05 22.39
C SER A 447 0.76 4.75 22.55
N PHE A 448 1.88 4.60 21.86
CA PHE A 448 2.66 3.36 21.86
C PHE A 448 3.50 3.20 23.13
N LYS A 449 3.64 1.96 23.61
CA LYS A 449 4.53 1.63 24.74
C LYS A 449 6.00 1.65 24.31
N ILE A 450 6.32 1.14 23.13
CA ILE A 450 7.66 1.11 22.52
C ILE A 450 7.66 2.01 21.27
N GLY A 451 8.54 2.96 21.24
CA GLY A 451 8.65 3.95 20.18
C GLY A 451 8.96 5.35 20.75
N LEU A 452 9.46 6.22 19.89
CA LEU A 452 9.66 7.62 20.24
C LEU A 452 8.32 8.30 20.51
N LYS A 453 8.32 9.19 21.50
CA LYS A 453 7.22 10.07 21.83
C LYS A 453 7.45 11.48 21.29
N THR A 454 6.41 12.29 21.34
CA THR A 454 6.54 13.73 21.17
C THR A 454 7.55 14.29 22.18
N GLY A 455 8.55 15.04 21.71
CA GLY A 455 9.65 15.57 22.50
C GLY A 455 10.87 14.67 22.62
N ASP A 456 10.79 13.39 22.31
CA ASP A 456 11.95 12.47 22.36
C ASP A 456 12.97 12.79 21.25
N LYS A 457 14.27 12.66 21.61
CA LYS A 457 15.40 12.80 20.70
C LYS A 457 16.35 11.60 20.84
N LEU A 458 16.94 11.17 19.75
CA LEU A 458 17.95 10.09 19.70
C LEU A 458 19.37 10.61 19.61
#